data_325510ef925c851e65a66de8889e6cff
#
_entry.id   325510ef925c851e65a66de8889e6cff
#
_cell.length_a   1.000
_cell.length_b   1.000
_cell.length_c   1.000
_cell.angle_alpha   90.00
_cell.angle_beta   90.00
_cell.angle_gamma   90.00
#
_symmetry.space_group_name_H-M   'P 1'
#
loop_
_entity.id
_entity.type
_entity.pdbx_description
1 polymer ?
#
loop_
_entity_poly.entity_id
_entity_poly.type
_entity_poly.pdbx_seq_one_letter_code
_entity_poly.pdbx_strand_id
1 'polypeptide(L)'
;MKQRLVGYAPRTLDNGGPQASVLIALTDNPAGPEVILTRRCGHLSTHSGEIAFPGGKRDDTDPDLLFTALREAEEEVGLNPEKVEIIGSLGDVLSKHKLQVRPYVGIIPGDTELIPNLDELDRIHRVPLSFFLDDRRHHTDKIRFRGMTHYVPAYEFDGDIIWGLTAYMLVELLNVGFDARIPMKIRPEHSIG
;
A
#
# COMPACT_ATOMS: atom_id res chain seq x y z
N MET A 1 1.58 -6.93 15.60
CA MET A 1 1.48 -5.90 14.55
C MET A 1 1.31 -4.50 15.15
N LYS A 2 0.18 -4.16 15.76
CA LYS A 2 -0.18 -2.81 16.25
C LYS A 2 0.92 -2.16 17.10
N GLN A 3 1.42 -2.84 18.13
CA GLN A 3 2.51 -2.31 18.99
C GLN A 3 3.80 -1.99 18.21
N ARG A 4 4.13 -2.77 17.19
CA ARG A 4 5.33 -2.55 16.36
C ARG A 4 5.18 -1.31 15.48
N LEU A 5 4.00 -1.10 14.89
CA LEU A 5 3.73 0.06 14.06
C LEU A 5 3.64 1.36 14.86
N VAL A 6 3.01 1.31 16.05
CA VAL A 6 2.96 2.47 16.96
C VAL A 6 4.37 2.90 17.43
N GLY A 7 5.28 1.95 17.63
CA GLY A 7 6.68 2.21 17.99
C GLY A 7 7.63 2.46 16.82
N TYR A 8 7.15 2.34 15.59
CA TYR A 8 7.97 2.55 14.41
C TYR A 8 8.15 4.03 14.11
N ALA A 9 9.39 4.46 13.90
CA ALA A 9 9.74 5.81 13.47
C ALA A 9 9.96 5.81 11.95
N PRO A 10 8.94 6.15 11.15
CA PRO A 10 9.04 6.11 9.71
C PRO A 10 10.01 7.17 9.18
N ARG A 11 10.72 6.82 8.14
CA ARG A 11 11.56 7.77 7.44
C ARG A 11 10.72 8.74 6.63
N THR A 12 10.76 10.01 6.98
CA THR A 12 10.09 11.07 6.22
C THR A 12 10.99 11.64 5.13
N LEU A 13 10.39 12.07 4.03
CA LEU A 13 11.02 12.81 2.96
C LEU A 13 10.52 14.25 2.97
N ASP A 14 11.42 15.18 2.76
CA ASP A 14 11.09 16.55 2.36
C ASP A 14 11.88 16.82 1.08
N ASN A 15 11.21 16.73 -0.06
CA ASN A 15 11.80 16.96 -1.37
C ASN A 15 11.30 18.25 -2.01
N GLY A 16 10.44 19.02 -1.30
CA GLY A 16 9.81 20.24 -1.82
C GLY A 16 8.92 20.03 -3.05
N GLY A 17 8.64 18.76 -3.39
CA GLY A 17 7.85 18.37 -4.56
C GLY A 17 6.40 18.04 -4.22
N PRO A 18 5.64 17.57 -5.22
CA PRO A 18 4.26 17.17 -5.03
C PRO A 18 4.16 15.98 -4.07
N GLN A 19 3.11 15.99 -3.27
CA GLN A 19 2.84 15.00 -2.23
C GLN A 19 1.56 14.20 -2.54
N ALA A 20 1.57 12.96 -2.11
CA ALA A 20 0.42 12.07 -2.12
C ALA A 20 0.39 11.24 -0.83
N SER A 21 -0.72 10.62 -0.59
CA SER A 21 -0.87 9.70 0.53
C SER A 21 -1.75 8.53 0.16
N VAL A 22 -1.49 7.38 0.77
CA VAL A 22 -2.32 6.17 0.61
C VAL A 22 -2.69 5.60 1.96
N LEU A 23 -3.84 4.94 2.01
CA LEU A 23 -4.30 4.22 3.18
C LEU A 23 -4.10 2.71 2.96
N ILE A 24 -3.26 2.10 3.77
CA ILE A 24 -3.16 0.64 3.90
C ILE A 24 -4.20 0.22 4.93
N ALA A 25 -5.43 -0.03 4.47
CA ALA A 25 -6.52 -0.46 5.33
C ALA A 25 -6.43 -1.98 5.55
N LEU A 26 -6.36 -2.38 6.82
CA LEU A 26 -6.36 -3.77 7.27
C LEU A 26 -7.65 -4.07 8.02
N THR A 27 -8.29 -5.19 7.70
CA THR A 27 -9.47 -5.61 8.44
C THR A 27 -9.11 -6.24 9.78
N ASP A 28 -9.98 -6.09 10.78
CA ASP A 28 -9.87 -6.77 12.09
C ASP A 28 -10.54 -8.17 12.09
N ASN A 29 -10.70 -8.77 10.91
CA ASN A 29 -11.37 -10.06 10.76
C ASN A 29 -10.74 -11.14 11.66
N PRO A 30 -11.52 -11.84 12.52
CA PRO A 30 -11.02 -12.90 13.37
C PRO A 30 -10.38 -14.08 12.62
N ALA A 31 -10.77 -14.32 11.37
CA ALA A 31 -10.17 -15.34 10.51
C ALA A 31 -8.78 -14.96 9.97
N GLY A 32 -8.36 -13.74 10.22
CA GLY A 32 -7.11 -13.14 9.78
C GLY A 32 -7.32 -11.83 9.05
N PRO A 33 -6.39 -10.87 9.19
CA PRO A 33 -6.52 -9.57 8.55
C PRO A 33 -6.40 -9.70 7.03
N GLU A 34 -7.22 -8.90 6.34
CA GLU A 34 -7.13 -8.69 4.90
C GLU A 34 -6.63 -7.27 4.62
N VAL A 35 -5.88 -7.09 3.56
CA VAL A 35 -5.52 -5.77 3.06
C VAL A 35 -6.44 -5.37 1.91
N ILE A 36 -6.86 -4.11 1.91
CA ILE A 36 -7.70 -3.54 0.85
C ILE A 36 -6.82 -2.96 -0.25
N LEU A 37 -7.02 -3.45 -1.46
CA LEU A 37 -6.38 -2.95 -2.67
C LEU A 37 -7.44 -2.62 -3.72
N THR A 38 -7.14 -1.70 -4.60
CA THR A 38 -8.02 -1.27 -5.68
C THR A 38 -7.37 -1.53 -7.03
N ARG A 39 -8.17 -1.80 -8.06
CA ARG A 39 -7.73 -1.83 -9.45
C ARG A 39 -8.29 -0.61 -10.19
N ARG A 40 -7.40 0.17 -10.79
CA ARG A 40 -7.77 1.33 -11.59
C ARG A 40 -8.44 0.89 -12.89
N CYS A 41 -9.48 1.65 -13.30
CA CYS A 41 -10.20 1.37 -14.53
C CYS A 41 -9.28 1.32 -15.75
N GLY A 42 -9.55 0.36 -16.63
CA GLY A 42 -8.80 0.14 -17.86
C GLY A 42 -8.87 1.27 -18.88
N HIS A 43 -9.83 2.17 -18.78
CA HIS A 43 -10.03 3.29 -19.71
C HIS A 43 -9.29 4.57 -19.30
N LEU A 44 -8.67 4.61 -18.12
CA LEU A 44 -7.92 5.78 -17.65
C LEU A 44 -6.60 5.93 -18.44
N SER A 45 -6.21 7.17 -18.70
CA SER A 45 -5.02 7.50 -19.49
C SER A 45 -3.70 7.17 -18.80
N THR A 46 -3.73 7.03 -17.48
CA THR A 46 -2.54 6.75 -16.66
C THR A 46 -2.83 5.65 -15.65
N HIS A 47 -1.86 4.75 -15.47
CA HIS A 47 -1.93 3.67 -14.48
C HIS A 47 -3.14 2.73 -14.64
N SER A 48 -3.61 2.56 -15.87
CA SER A 48 -4.73 1.69 -16.22
C SER A 48 -4.45 0.25 -15.81
N GLY A 49 -5.39 -0.36 -15.06
CA GLY A 49 -5.29 -1.74 -14.58
C GLY A 49 -4.28 -1.96 -13.46
N GLU A 50 -3.59 -0.91 -12.96
CA GLU A 50 -2.67 -1.05 -11.84
C GLU A 50 -3.40 -1.29 -10.54
N ILE A 51 -2.80 -2.14 -9.69
CA ILE A 51 -3.26 -2.41 -8.34
C ILE A 51 -2.55 -1.45 -7.37
N ALA A 52 -3.33 -0.75 -6.55
CA ALA A 52 -2.83 0.21 -5.60
C ALA A 52 -3.62 0.18 -4.27
N PHE A 53 -3.05 0.78 -3.24
CA PHE A 53 -3.83 1.15 -2.06
C PHE A 53 -4.73 2.35 -2.40
N PRO A 54 -5.91 2.46 -1.77
CA PRO A 54 -6.70 3.69 -1.87
C PRO A 54 -5.86 4.91 -1.50
N GLY A 55 -5.92 5.95 -2.31
CA GLY A 55 -5.13 7.15 -2.07
C GLY A 55 -4.90 7.98 -3.32
N GLY A 56 -4.35 9.18 -3.10
CA GLY A 56 -4.14 10.13 -4.17
C GLY A 56 -3.25 11.30 -3.79
N LYS A 57 -3.25 12.30 -4.64
CA LYS A 57 -2.47 13.53 -4.44
C LYS A 57 -3.09 14.40 -3.35
N ARG A 58 -2.23 15.08 -2.62
CA ARG A 58 -2.66 16.10 -1.68
C ARG A 58 -3.23 17.29 -2.44
N ASP A 59 -4.44 17.69 -2.06
CA ASP A 59 -5.05 18.94 -2.50
C ASP A 59 -4.59 20.10 -1.61
N ASP A 60 -4.60 21.31 -2.14
CA ASP A 60 -4.22 22.52 -1.40
C ASP A 60 -5.11 22.76 -0.16
N THR A 61 -6.32 22.23 -0.18
CA THR A 61 -7.29 22.31 0.94
C THR A 61 -7.07 21.24 2.01
N ASP A 62 -6.28 20.20 1.73
CA ASP A 62 -6.01 19.15 2.70
C ASP A 62 -5.08 19.68 3.81
N PRO A 63 -5.47 19.60 5.09
CA PRO A 63 -4.65 20.11 6.19
C PRO A 63 -3.33 19.35 6.33
N ASP A 64 -3.37 18.03 6.08
CA ASP A 64 -2.21 17.15 6.15
C ASP A 64 -2.37 15.90 5.26
N LEU A 65 -1.33 15.08 5.20
CA LEU A 65 -1.32 13.86 4.39
C LEU A 65 -2.19 12.72 4.96
N LEU A 66 -2.48 12.73 6.26
CA LEU A 66 -3.43 11.77 6.83
C LEU A 66 -4.84 12.07 6.34
N PHE A 67 -5.22 13.33 6.35
CA PHE A 67 -6.50 13.76 5.80
C PHE A 67 -6.62 13.36 4.32
N THR A 68 -5.58 13.59 3.51
CA THR A 68 -5.53 13.15 2.10
C THR A 68 -5.82 11.66 1.96
N ALA A 69 -5.14 10.81 2.75
CA ALA A 69 -5.33 9.35 2.67
C ALA A 69 -6.77 8.92 2.99
N LEU A 70 -7.37 9.54 4.01
CA LEU A 70 -8.73 9.22 4.43
C LEU A 70 -9.78 9.74 3.44
N ARG A 71 -9.62 10.96 2.95
CA ARG A 71 -10.50 11.57 1.94
C ARG A 71 -10.53 10.72 0.66
N GLU A 72 -9.34 10.39 0.14
CA GLU A 72 -9.22 9.57 -1.07
C GLU A 72 -9.82 8.17 -0.87
N ALA A 73 -9.63 7.54 0.30
CA ALA A 73 -10.23 6.25 0.60
C ALA A 73 -11.77 6.33 0.69
N GLU A 74 -12.32 7.44 1.19
CA GLU A 74 -13.77 7.67 1.18
C GLU A 74 -14.29 7.85 -0.25
N GLU A 75 -13.61 8.67 -1.08
CA GLU A 75 -13.98 8.94 -2.47
C GLU A 75 -13.88 7.71 -3.36
N GLU A 76 -12.80 6.91 -3.23
CA GLU A 76 -12.52 5.76 -4.08
C GLU A 76 -13.31 4.51 -3.71
N VAL A 77 -13.44 4.21 -2.40
CA VAL A 77 -14.02 2.94 -1.93
C VAL A 77 -15.15 3.09 -0.92
N GLY A 78 -15.63 4.31 -0.68
CA GLY A 78 -16.73 4.58 0.26
C GLY A 78 -16.38 4.30 1.72
N LEU A 79 -15.09 4.27 2.07
CA LEU A 79 -14.63 3.99 3.43
C LEU A 79 -14.83 5.21 4.33
N ASN A 80 -15.79 5.13 5.28
CA ASN A 80 -16.00 6.20 6.26
C ASN A 80 -14.75 6.38 7.14
N PRO A 81 -14.13 7.59 7.16
CA PRO A 81 -12.95 7.89 7.96
C PRO A 81 -13.11 7.59 9.46
N GLU A 82 -14.32 7.75 10.01
CA GLU A 82 -14.62 7.48 11.43
C GLU A 82 -14.48 5.99 11.80
N LYS A 83 -14.53 5.09 10.82
CA LYS A 83 -14.34 3.65 11.02
C LYS A 83 -12.88 3.23 10.97
N VAL A 84 -11.96 4.15 10.68
CA VAL A 84 -10.53 3.84 10.51
C VAL A 84 -9.75 4.15 11.78
N GLU A 85 -9.24 3.13 12.45
CA GLU A 85 -8.29 3.32 13.54
C GLU A 85 -6.87 3.43 12.96
N ILE A 86 -6.31 4.62 12.89
CA ILE A 86 -4.93 4.82 12.43
C ILE A 86 -3.97 4.29 13.49
N ILE A 87 -3.07 3.40 13.08
CA ILE A 87 -2.09 2.74 13.96
C ILE A 87 -0.63 3.13 13.66
N GLY A 88 -0.41 3.91 12.62
CA GLY A 88 0.92 4.42 12.26
C GLY A 88 1.05 4.75 10.78
N SER A 89 2.28 5.04 10.39
CA SER A 89 2.65 5.24 8.98
C SER A 89 3.94 4.47 8.68
N LEU A 90 4.16 4.20 7.40
CA LEU A 90 5.41 3.64 6.90
C LEU A 90 6.32 4.73 6.33
N GLY A 91 7.52 4.34 5.92
CA GLY A 91 8.47 5.27 5.30
C GLY A 91 7.94 5.89 4.00
N ASP A 92 8.20 7.18 3.82
CA ASP A 92 7.87 7.85 2.56
C ASP A 92 8.61 7.21 1.39
N VAL A 93 7.88 6.98 0.30
CA VAL A 93 8.43 6.50 -0.97
C VAL A 93 8.37 7.60 -2.03
N LEU A 94 9.25 7.53 -3.01
CA LEU A 94 9.28 8.47 -4.12
C LEU A 94 8.98 7.74 -5.43
N SER A 95 7.95 8.19 -6.13
CA SER A 95 7.61 7.65 -7.44
C SER A 95 8.64 8.05 -8.52
N LYS A 96 8.58 7.42 -9.70
CA LYS A 96 9.40 7.78 -10.86
C LYS A 96 9.23 9.26 -11.25
N HIS A 97 8.07 9.85 -10.99
CA HIS A 97 7.75 11.24 -11.29
C HIS A 97 8.03 12.20 -10.12
N LYS A 98 8.86 11.78 -9.16
CA LYS A 98 9.22 12.56 -7.95
C LYS A 98 8.04 12.89 -7.03
N LEU A 99 6.92 12.19 -7.17
CA LEU A 99 5.80 12.30 -6.25
C LEU A 99 6.19 11.57 -4.94
N GLN A 100 6.18 12.31 -3.85
CA GLN A 100 6.36 11.76 -2.50
C GLN A 100 5.06 11.14 -2.04
N VAL A 101 5.08 9.86 -1.68
CA VAL A 101 3.90 9.12 -1.22
C VAL A 101 4.13 8.68 0.22
N ARG A 102 3.21 9.04 1.12
CA ARG A 102 3.20 8.59 2.51
C ARG A 102 2.11 7.54 2.74
N PRO A 103 2.50 6.31 3.12
CA PRO A 103 1.53 5.28 3.48
C PRO A 103 1.13 5.40 4.95
N TYR A 104 -0.16 5.53 5.22
CA TYR A 104 -0.74 5.36 6.55
C TYR A 104 -1.33 3.96 6.70
N VAL A 105 -1.22 3.40 7.89
CA VAL A 105 -1.78 2.07 8.21
C VAL A 105 -2.95 2.26 9.15
N GLY A 106 -4.10 1.74 8.76
CA GLY A 106 -5.33 1.81 9.54
C GLY A 106 -5.99 0.44 9.68
N ILE A 107 -6.70 0.24 10.77
CA ILE A 107 -7.55 -0.92 11.01
C ILE A 107 -9.01 -0.51 10.78
N ILE A 108 -9.74 -1.35 10.07
CA ILE A 108 -11.18 -1.20 9.81
C ILE A 108 -11.94 -2.45 10.27
N PRO A 109 -13.22 -2.34 10.65
CA PRO A 109 -14.05 -3.50 10.95
C PRO A 109 -14.08 -4.51 9.79
N GLY A 110 -14.01 -5.80 10.10
CA GLY A 110 -13.97 -6.86 9.10
C GLY A 110 -15.18 -6.93 8.18
N ASP A 111 -16.34 -6.46 8.68
CA ASP A 111 -17.61 -6.38 7.97
C ASP A 111 -17.83 -5.05 7.23
N THR A 112 -16.82 -4.17 7.18
CA THR A 112 -16.94 -2.88 6.48
C THR A 112 -17.33 -3.11 5.03
N GLU A 113 -18.47 -2.56 4.63
CA GLU A 113 -18.88 -2.52 3.24
C GLU A 113 -18.03 -1.47 2.49
N LEU A 114 -17.49 -1.87 1.35
CA LEU A 114 -16.69 -1.01 0.46
C LEU A 114 -17.36 -0.99 -0.91
N ILE A 115 -17.53 0.21 -1.45
CA ILE A 115 -18.21 0.43 -2.73
C ILE A 115 -17.25 1.17 -3.66
N PRO A 116 -16.82 0.56 -4.77
CA PRO A 116 -15.89 1.22 -5.68
C PRO A 116 -16.55 2.40 -6.41
N ASN A 117 -15.83 3.49 -6.53
CA ASN A 117 -16.16 4.56 -7.47
C ASN A 117 -15.85 4.07 -8.89
N LEU A 118 -16.91 3.71 -9.64
CA LEU A 118 -16.78 3.10 -10.97
C LEU A 118 -16.22 4.03 -12.04
N ASP A 119 -16.12 5.34 -11.78
CA ASP A 119 -15.44 6.27 -12.68
C ASP A 119 -13.90 6.11 -12.62
N GLU A 120 -13.38 5.57 -11.52
CA GLU A 120 -11.94 5.43 -11.29
C GLU A 120 -11.48 3.98 -11.13
N LEU A 121 -12.31 3.15 -10.51
CA LEU A 121 -11.97 1.79 -10.12
C LEU A 121 -12.93 0.79 -10.76
N ASP A 122 -12.41 -0.35 -11.19
CA ASP A 122 -13.26 -1.45 -11.66
C ASP A 122 -13.30 -2.63 -10.68
N ARG A 123 -12.43 -2.63 -9.65
CA ARG A 123 -12.41 -3.71 -8.65
C ARG A 123 -11.83 -3.25 -7.31
N ILE A 124 -12.34 -3.83 -6.23
CA ILE A 124 -11.73 -3.82 -4.90
C ILE A 124 -11.33 -5.26 -4.56
N HIS A 125 -10.07 -5.44 -4.16
CA HIS A 125 -9.56 -6.69 -3.65
C HIS A 125 -9.49 -6.66 -2.12
N ARG A 126 -9.90 -7.75 -1.49
CA ARG A 126 -9.68 -8.04 -0.08
C ARG A 126 -8.71 -9.21 -0.01
N VAL A 127 -7.44 -8.91 0.13
CA VAL A 127 -6.39 -9.94 0.06
C VAL A 127 -5.97 -10.37 1.46
N PRO A 128 -6.11 -11.66 1.83
CA PRO A 128 -5.63 -12.14 3.11
C PRO A 128 -4.14 -11.86 3.28
N LEU A 129 -3.73 -11.27 4.40
CA LEU A 129 -2.31 -10.98 4.65
C LEU A 129 -1.45 -12.26 4.69
N SER A 130 -2.03 -13.40 5.08
CA SER A 130 -1.36 -14.69 5.03
C SER A 130 -0.86 -15.05 3.63
N PHE A 131 -1.56 -14.62 2.58
CA PHE A 131 -1.15 -14.81 1.19
C PHE A 131 0.24 -14.23 0.91
N PHE A 132 0.54 -13.06 1.48
CA PHE A 132 1.83 -12.39 1.31
C PHE A 132 2.90 -12.90 2.28
N LEU A 133 2.50 -13.32 3.48
CA LEU A 133 3.43 -13.84 4.50
C LEU A 133 4.08 -15.15 4.06
N ASP A 134 3.39 -15.95 3.25
CA ASP A 134 3.94 -17.17 2.62
C ASP A 134 4.97 -16.84 1.51
N ASP A 135 5.17 -15.57 1.18
CA ASP A 135 6.05 -15.06 0.12
C ASP A 135 5.92 -15.83 -1.22
N ARG A 136 4.69 -16.12 -1.60
CA ARG A 136 4.36 -16.77 -2.88
C ARG A 136 4.45 -15.77 -4.03
N ARG A 137 5.64 -15.22 -4.23
CA ARG A 137 5.87 -14.25 -5.29
C ARG A 137 5.73 -14.88 -6.69
N HIS A 138 5.09 -14.14 -7.59
CA HIS A 138 5.04 -14.47 -9.01
C HIS A 138 6.41 -14.24 -9.68
N HIS A 139 7.04 -13.09 -9.37
CA HIS A 139 8.39 -12.76 -9.80
C HIS A 139 9.01 -11.72 -8.86
N THR A 140 10.26 -11.34 -9.12
CA THR A 140 10.97 -10.31 -8.37
C THR A 140 11.30 -9.14 -9.28
N ASP A 141 10.78 -7.96 -8.96
CA ASP A 141 11.06 -6.71 -9.66
C ASP A 141 12.35 -6.07 -9.17
N LYS A 142 13.04 -5.37 -10.07
CA LYS A 142 14.19 -4.55 -9.76
C LYS A 142 13.80 -3.08 -9.77
N ILE A 143 13.73 -2.47 -8.59
CA ILE A 143 13.38 -1.07 -8.41
C ILE A 143 14.63 -0.29 -7.99
N ARG A 144 14.91 0.81 -8.69
CA ARG A 144 15.95 1.76 -8.31
C ARG A 144 15.33 2.90 -7.50
N PHE A 145 15.77 3.00 -6.23
CA PHE A 145 15.29 4.04 -5.34
C PHE A 145 16.45 4.65 -4.56
N ARG A 146 16.63 5.97 -4.63
CA ARG A 146 17.70 6.74 -3.97
C ARG A 146 19.11 6.19 -4.21
N GLY A 147 19.42 5.82 -5.44
CA GLY A 147 20.73 5.27 -5.82
C GLY A 147 20.94 3.82 -5.40
N MET A 148 20.04 3.24 -4.62
CA MET A 148 20.05 1.83 -4.24
C MET A 148 19.11 1.02 -5.14
N THR A 149 19.49 -0.25 -5.34
CA THR A 149 18.64 -1.21 -6.01
C THR A 149 17.92 -2.04 -4.95
N HIS A 150 16.60 -2.13 -5.10
CA HIS A 150 15.73 -3.00 -4.30
C HIS A 150 15.17 -4.09 -5.20
N TYR A 151 15.07 -5.29 -4.68
CA TYR A 151 14.45 -6.43 -5.33
C TYR A 151 13.13 -6.70 -4.62
N VAL A 152 12.02 -6.29 -5.25
CA VAL A 152 10.70 -6.28 -4.64
C VAL A 152 9.89 -7.43 -5.19
N PRO A 153 9.26 -8.27 -4.32
CA PRO A 153 8.36 -9.30 -4.82
C PRO A 153 7.18 -8.68 -5.57
N ALA A 154 6.78 -9.32 -6.65
CA ALA A 154 5.49 -9.11 -7.28
C ALA A 154 4.60 -10.33 -7.01
N TYR A 155 3.33 -10.09 -6.72
CA TYR A 155 2.37 -11.15 -6.37
C TYR A 155 1.23 -11.17 -7.37
N GLU A 156 0.78 -12.36 -7.74
CA GLU A 156 -0.43 -12.53 -8.53
C GLU A 156 -1.57 -12.95 -7.62
N PHE A 157 -2.64 -12.15 -7.58
CA PHE A 157 -3.84 -12.43 -6.83
C PHE A 157 -5.07 -12.21 -7.69
N ASP A 158 -5.88 -13.24 -7.86
CA ASP A 158 -7.14 -13.21 -8.63
C ASP A 158 -6.97 -12.67 -10.08
N GLY A 159 -5.83 -13.02 -10.70
CA GLY A 159 -5.47 -12.65 -12.07
C GLY A 159 -4.86 -11.25 -12.22
N ASP A 160 -4.71 -10.51 -11.13
CA ASP A 160 -4.09 -9.19 -11.11
C ASP A 160 -2.70 -9.23 -10.47
N ILE A 161 -1.76 -8.41 -10.97
CA ILE A 161 -0.39 -8.36 -10.46
C ILE A 161 -0.24 -7.17 -9.52
N ILE A 162 0.15 -7.46 -8.28
CA ILE A 162 0.52 -6.47 -7.26
C ILE A 162 2.04 -6.30 -7.33
N TRP A 163 2.51 -5.14 -7.78
CA TRP A 163 3.92 -4.89 -8.08
C TRP A 163 4.35 -3.45 -7.76
N GLY A 164 5.59 -3.12 -8.02
CA GLY A 164 6.11 -1.76 -7.96
C GLY A 164 6.07 -1.16 -6.55
N LEU A 165 5.67 0.11 -6.45
CA LEU A 165 5.61 0.82 -5.16
C LEU A 165 4.53 0.25 -4.23
N THR A 166 3.44 -0.28 -4.75
CA THR A 166 2.40 -0.95 -3.95
C THR A 166 2.99 -2.17 -3.24
N ALA A 167 3.69 -3.04 -3.97
CA ALA A 167 4.36 -4.19 -3.39
C ALA A 167 5.50 -3.79 -2.45
N TYR A 168 6.25 -2.72 -2.75
CA TYR A 168 7.30 -2.20 -1.88
C TYR A 168 6.73 -1.78 -0.50
N MET A 169 5.67 -0.97 -0.49
CA MET A 169 5.01 -0.54 0.76
C MET A 169 4.40 -1.72 1.51
N LEU A 170 3.83 -2.69 0.78
CA LEU A 170 3.29 -3.92 1.38
C LEU A 170 4.40 -4.72 2.08
N VAL A 171 5.55 -4.94 1.44
CA VAL A 171 6.67 -5.67 2.05
C VAL A 171 7.22 -4.91 3.27
N GLU A 172 7.28 -3.59 3.22
CA GLU A 172 7.66 -2.78 4.39
C GLU A 172 6.67 -3.02 5.56
N LEU A 173 5.35 -2.99 5.28
CA LEU A 173 4.34 -3.33 6.29
C LEU A 173 4.56 -4.73 6.89
N LEU A 174 4.80 -5.73 6.06
CA LEU A 174 5.01 -7.11 6.50
C LEU A 174 6.27 -7.23 7.37
N ASN A 175 7.36 -6.57 6.96
CA ASN A 175 8.61 -6.59 7.71
C ASN A 175 8.50 -5.84 9.04
N VAL A 176 7.89 -4.65 9.07
CA VAL A 176 7.74 -3.83 10.28
C VAL A 176 6.68 -4.41 11.21
N GLY A 177 5.49 -4.69 10.67
CA GLY A 177 4.33 -5.08 11.46
C GLY A 177 4.34 -6.55 11.89
N PHE A 178 4.86 -7.45 11.04
CA PHE A 178 4.76 -8.90 11.22
C PHE A 178 6.10 -9.61 11.37
N ASP A 179 7.24 -8.90 11.30
CA ASP A 179 8.59 -9.48 11.32
C ASP A 179 8.81 -10.54 10.22
N ALA A 180 8.24 -10.31 9.06
CA ALA A 180 8.26 -11.28 7.97
C ALA A 180 9.66 -11.50 7.37
N ARG A 181 10.57 -10.52 7.54
CA ARG A 181 11.98 -10.56 7.10
C ARG A 181 12.14 -10.84 5.60
N ILE A 182 11.19 -10.36 4.79
CA ILE A 182 11.26 -10.49 3.33
C ILE A 182 12.42 -9.63 2.82
N PRO A 183 13.47 -10.24 2.20
CA PRO A 183 14.64 -9.48 1.78
C PRO A 183 14.33 -8.66 0.52
N MET A 184 14.71 -7.36 0.54
CA MET A 184 14.60 -6.46 -0.63
C MET A 184 15.94 -5.96 -1.16
N LYS A 185 17.06 -6.37 -0.56
CA LYS A 185 18.43 -5.95 -0.99
C LYS A 185 19.13 -6.99 -1.84
N ILE A 186 18.73 -8.25 -1.73
CA ILE A 186 19.33 -9.38 -2.42
C ILE A 186 18.24 -10.07 -3.23
N ARG A 187 18.55 -10.49 -4.45
CA ARG A 187 17.65 -11.30 -5.25
C ARG A 187 17.56 -12.70 -4.63
N PRO A 188 16.40 -13.18 -4.20
CA PRO A 188 16.29 -14.44 -3.45
C PRO A 188 16.82 -15.65 -4.22
N GLU A 189 16.68 -15.65 -5.55
CA GLU A 189 17.14 -16.72 -6.43
C GLU A 189 18.67 -16.89 -6.42
N HIS A 190 19.40 -15.88 -5.94
CA HIS A 190 20.85 -15.91 -5.82
C HIS A 190 21.34 -16.23 -4.39
N SER A 191 20.42 -16.42 -3.45
CA SER A 191 20.76 -16.73 -2.05
C SER A 191 20.88 -18.24 -1.77
N ILE A 192 20.80 -19.07 -2.81
CA ILE A 192 21.02 -20.53 -2.73
C ILE A 192 22.42 -20.80 -3.28
N GLY A 193 23.41 -20.61 -2.40
CA GLY A 193 24.79 -20.95 -2.62
C GLY A 193 25.46 -21.25 -1.29
#